data_d01767b89aa16d8bfcd7a926f15fec1e
#
_entry.id   d01767b89aa16d8bfcd7a926f15fec1e
#
_cell.length_a   1.000
_cell.length_b   1.000
_cell.length_c   1.000
_cell.angle_alpha   90.00
_cell.angle_beta   90.00
_cell.angle_gamma   90.00
#
_symmetry.space_group_name_H-M   'P 1'
#
loop_
_entity.id
_entity.type
_entity.pdbx_description
1 polymer ?
#
loop_
_entity_poly.entity_id
_entity_poly.type
_entity_poly.pdbx_seq_one_letter_code
_entity_poly.pdbx_strand_id
1 'polypeptide(L)'
;RDLVRSRGLGDVYKRQGDTSAKNQLINNAKSMTDYFNTLATNLRNVQIDANNEIKDTVNQINSLAQSISSLNKQINQIQANYGNANDLKDQRNALIDDLSKLVNISVSETDIGNNLTDLQITINGNSLVNGYNYHTLQTVSRDEPRNVSDAAGLYDIQWETGQPFNIYSTSLGGELKGLIDIRDGCNGEIEK
;
A
#
# COMPACT_ATOMS: atom_id res chain seq x y z
N ARG A 1 -75.43 -21.47 -13.34
CA ARG A 1 -75.05 -20.11 -12.87
C ARG A 1 -73.82 -20.14 -11.91
N ASP A 2 -73.39 -21.28 -11.38
CA ASP A 2 -72.31 -21.39 -10.39
C ASP A 2 -70.90 -21.57 -11.00
N LEU A 3 -70.77 -22.00 -12.23
CA LEU A 3 -69.46 -22.23 -12.89
C LEU A 3 -68.73 -20.93 -13.29
N VAL A 4 -69.41 -19.80 -13.43
CA VAL A 4 -68.77 -18.51 -13.77
C VAL A 4 -68.17 -17.80 -12.55
N ARG A 5 -68.71 -18.03 -11.33
CA ARG A 5 -68.18 -17.45 -10.08
C ARG A 5 -66.92 -18.14 -9.64
N SER A 6 -66.80 -19.42 -9.89
CA SER A 6 -65.59 -20.19 -9.49
C SER A 6 -64.34 -19.83 -10.31
N ARG A 7 -64.54 -19.47 -11.62
CA ARG A 7 -63.37 -19.02 -12.43
C ARG A 7 -62.85 -17.65 -12.03
N GLY A 8 -63.67 -16.72 -11.60
CA GLY A 8 -63.25 -15.38 -11.18
C GLY A 8 -62.44 -15.38 -9.88
N LEU A 9 -62.79 -16.23 -8.92
CA LEU A 9 -62.04 -16.37 -7.66
C LEU A 9 -60.68 -17.01 -7.91
N GLY A 10 -60.59 -18.03 -8.76
CA GLY A 10 -59.31 -18.68 -9.12
C GLY A 10 -58.31 -17.72 -9.77
N ASP A 11 -58.83 -16.84 -10.66
CA ASP A 11 -57.98 -15.82 -11.32
C ASP A 11 -57.54 -14.70 -10.37
N VAL A 12 -58.36 -14.32 -9.37
CA VAL A 12 -57.99 -13.35 -8.34
C VAL A 12 -56.89 -13.91 -7.41
N TYR A 13 -57.03 -15.16 -6.98
CA TYR A 13 -56.01 -15.84 -6.17
C TYR A 13 -54.69 -16.04 -6.93
N LYS A 14 -54.73 -16.36 -8.21
CA LYS A 14 -53.57 -16.52 -9.08
C LYS A 14 -52.84 -15.18 -9.27
N ARG A 15 -53.59 -14.09 -9.47
CA ARG A 15 -53.04 -12.72 -9.59
C ARG A 15 -52.46 -12.19 -8.27
N GLN A 16 -53.06 -12.54 -7.12
CA GLN A 16 -52.53 -12.16 -5.81
C GLN A 16 -51.22 -12.89 -5.48
N GLY A 17 -51.14 -14.19 -5.79
CA GLY A 17 -49.91 -14.96 -5.66
C GLY A 17 -48.78 -14.43 -6.56
N ASP A 18 -49.11 -14.05 -7.80
CA ASP A 18 -48.14 -13.48 -8.75
C ASP A 18 -47.64 -12.09 -8.31
N THR A 19 -48.50 -11.26 -7.71
CA THR A 19 -48.13 -9.95 -7.18
C THR A 19 -47.25 -10.08 -5.91
N SER A 20 -47.55 -11.04 -5.04
CA SER A 20 -46.76 -11.31 -3.84
C SER A 20 -45.35 -11.83 -4.20
N ALA A 21 -45.26 -12.79 -5.13
CA ALA A 21 -43.99 -13.31 -5.66
C ALA A 21 -43.16 -12.21 -6.34
N LYS A 22 -43.80 -11.34 -7.13
CA LYS A 22 -43.17 -10.17 -7.73
C LYS A 22 -42.58 -9.20 -6.68
N ASN A 23 -43.38 -8.86 -5.66
CA ASN A 23 -42.93 -7.97 -4.60
C ASN A 23 -41.78 -8.59 -3.81
N GLN A 24 -41.82 -9.87 -3.56
CA GLN A 24 -40.70 -10.57 -2.88
C GLN A 24 -39.43 -10.58 -3.74
N LEU A 25 -39.56 -10.80 -5.06
CA LEU A 25 -38.44 -10.72 -5.98
C LEU A 25 -37.82 -9.31 -6.02
N ILE A 26 -38.66 -8.27 -6.09
CA ILE A 26 -38.21 -6.87 -6.06
C ILE A 26 -37.51 -6.55 -4.75
N ASN A 27 -38.05 -6.98 -3.61
CA ASN A 27 -37.41 -6.76 -2.31
C ASN A 27 -36.07 -7.49 -2.19
N ASN A 28 -35.98 -8.73 -2.67
CA ASN A 28 -34.74 -9.48 -2.70
C ASN A 28 -33.70 -8.81 -3.60
N ALA A 29 -34.10 -8.36 -4.79
CA ALA A 29 -33.23 -7.63 -5.71
C ALA A 29 -32.73 -6.31 -5.09
N LYS A 30 -33.59 -5.58 -4.38
CA LYS A 30 -33.23 -4.36 -3.67
C LYS A 30 -32.23 -4.63 -2.55
N SER A 31 -32.50 -5.64 -1.73
CA SER A 31 -31.57 -6.04 -0.64
C SER A 31 -30.21 -6.47 -1.19
N MET A 32 -30.19 -7.16 -2.31
CA MET A 32 -28.95 -7.55 -2.99
C MET A 32 -28.19 -6.32 -3.51
N THR A 33 -28.87 -5.34 -4.07
CA THR A 33 -28.28 -4.07 -4.54
C THR A 33 -27.69 -3.29 -3.35
N ASP A 34 -28.42 -3.19 -2.25
CA ASP A 34 -27.98 -2.51 -1.03
C ASP A 34 -26.74 -3.20 -0.44
N TYR A 35 -26.72 -4.54 -0.46
CA TYR A 35 -25.56 -5.33 -0.05
C TYR A 35 -24.32 -5.04 -0.91
N PHE A 36 -24.45 -5.04 -2.23
CA PHE A 36 -23.32 -4.71 -3.12
C PHE A 36 -22.84 -3.27 -2.96
N ASN A 37 -23.72 -2.31 -2.76
CA ASN A 37 -23.36 -0.93 -2.50
C ASN A 37 -22.59 -0.79 -1.18
N THR A 38 -23.01 -1.51 -0.14
CA THR A 38 -22.30 -1.55 1.15
C THR A 38 -20.92 -2.18 0.99
N LEU A 39 -20.82 -3.29 0.27
CA LEU A 39 -19.55 -3.96 0.00
C LEU A 39 -18.58 -3.05 -0.77
N ALA A 40 -19.07 -2.38 -1.81
CA ALA A 40 -18.27 -1.43 -2.59
C ALA A 40 -17.75 -0.26 -1.73
N THR A 41 -18.59 0.24 -0.82
CA THR A 41 -18.20 1.29 0.13
C THR A 41 -17.11 0.80 1.08
N ASN A 42 -17.27 -0.41 1.64
CA ASN A 42 -16.27 -0.99 2.54
C ASN A 42 -14.93 -1.23 1.84
N LEU A 43 -14.96 -1.71 0.60
CA LEU A 43 -13.73 -1.90 -0.19
C LEU A 43 -13.01 -0.58 -0.46
N ARG A 44 -13.75 0.49 -0.77
CA ARG A 44 -13.16 1.83 -0.92
C ARG A 44 -12.55 2.35 0.37
N ASN A 45 -13.17 2.10 1.52
CA ASN A 45 -12.61 2.49 2.81
C ASN A 45 -11.29 1.75 3.08
N VAL A 46 -11.24 0.44 2.86
CA VAL A 46 -9.99 -0.35 2.97
C VAL A 46 -8.91 0.20 2.03
N GLN A 47 -9.27 0.61 0.82
CA GLN A 47 -8.34 1.20 -0.14
C GLN A 47 -7.79 2.55 0.36
N ILE A 48 -8.63 3.39 0.94
CA ILE A 48 -8.24 4.68 1.53
C ILE A 48 -7.33 4.47 2.74
N ASP A 49 -7.67 3.53 3.62
CA ASP A 49 -6.88 3.24 4.82
C ASP A 49 -5.48 2.73 4.43
N ALA A 50 -5.39 1.76 3.52
CA ALA A 50 -4.12 1.29 2.98
C ALA A 50 -3.32 2.42 2.31
N ASN A 51 -3.99 3.33 1.61
CA ASN A 51 -3.35 4.49 0.97
C ASN A 51 -2.73 5.46 2.01
N ASN A 52 -3.39 5.67 3.14
CA ASN A 52 -2.86 6.49 4.22
C ASN A 52 -1.66 5.79 4.90
N GLU A 53 -1.75 4.50 5.15
CA GLU A 53 -0.64 3.72 5.70
C GLU A 53 0.58 3.68 4.76
N ILE A 54 0.38 3.64 3.43
CA ILE A 54 1.47 3.78 2.46
C ILE A 54 2.21 5.11 2.67
N LYS A 55 1.49 6.21 2.86
CA LYS A 55 2.10 7.51 3.12
C LYS A 55 2.91 7.51 4.41
N ASP A 56 2.38 6.92 5.47
CA ASP A 56 3.06 6.84 6.76
C ASP A 56 4.30 5.94 6.70
N THR A 57 4.21 4.81 6.00
CA THR A 57 5.35 3.91 5.75
C THR A 57 6.45 4.61 4.95
N VAL A 58 6.10 5.39 3.92
CA VAL A 58 7.07 6.20 3.15
C VAL A 58 7.76 7.22 4.06
N ASN A 59 7.04 7.90 4.94
CA ASN A 59 7.63 8.83 5.90
C ASN A 59 8.57 8.13 6.90
N GLN A 60 8.23 6.93 7.34
CA GLN A 60 9.09 6.11 8.21
C GLN A 60 10.37 5.68 7.47
N ILE A 61 10.27 5.23 6.22
CA ILE A 61 11.44 4.90 5.39
C ILE A 61 12.38 6.09 5.29
N ASN A 62 11.87 7.29 5.00
CA ASN A 62 12.66 8.51 4.91
C ASN A 62 13.35 8.85 6.24
N SER A 63 12.63 8.74 7.36
CA SER A 63 13.18 9.00 8.69
C SER A 63 14.28 8.04 9.07
N LEU A 64 14.14 6.76 8.74
CA LEU A 64 15.15 5.73 8.95
C LEU A 64 16.39 5.99 8.07
N ALA A 65 16.18 6.32 6.78
CA ALA A 65 17.30 6.66 5.89
C ALA A 65 18.12 7.84 6.40
N GLN A 66 17.46 8.89 6.86
CA GLN A 66 18.10 10.06 7.48
C GLN A 66 18.89 9.68 8.74
N SER A 67 18.29 8.88 9.62
CA SER A 67 18.93 8.46 10.87
C SER A 67 20.15 7.58 10.60
N ILE A 68 20.06 6.64 9.67
CA ILE A 68 21.16 5.77 9.26
C ILE A 68 22.31 6.61 8.68
N SER A 69 22.02 7.56 7.78
CA SER A 69 23.07 8.43 7.21
C SER A 69 23.76 9.27 8.27
N SER A 70 23.01 9.77 9.27
CA SER A 70 23.57 10.50 10.40
C SER A 70 24.49 9.62 11.27
N LEU A 71 24.06 8.37 11.54
CA LEU A 71 24.90 7.41 12.28
C LEU A 71 26.17 7.02 11.49
N ASN A 72 26.09 6.87 10.17
CA ASN A 72 27.27 6.64 9.33
C ASN A 72 28.32 7.74 9.52
N LYS A 73 27.87 9.00 9.53
CA LYS A 73 28.75 10.15 9.76
C LYS A 73 29.40 10.11 11.15
N GLN A 74 28.61 9.83 12.19
CA GLN A 74 29.14 9.76 13.57
C GLN A 74 30.11 8.59 13.75
N ILE A 75 29.79 7.42 13.19
CA ILE A 75 30.66 6.24 13.22
C ILE A 75 32.02 6.58 12.60
N ASN A 76 32.00 7.15 11.39
CA ASN A 76 33.25 7.49 10.71
C ASN A 76 34.04 8.60 11.42
N GLN A 77 33.37 9.57 12.04
CA GLN A 77 34.05 10.59 12.87
C GLN A 77 34.80 10.00 14.07
N ILE A 78 34.19 9.01 14.74
CA ILE A 78 34.81 8.31 15.85
C ILE A 78 35.98 7.43 15.36
N GLN A 79 35.76 6.66 14.30
CA GLN A 79 36.74 5.74 13.75
C GLN A 79 37.95 6.44 13.14
N ALA A 80 37.77 7.61 12.51
CA ALA A 80 38.88 8.44 12.02
C ALA A 80 39.84 8.85 13.12
N ASN A 81 39.36 8.94 14.36
CA ASN A 81 40.17 9.25 15.54
C ASN A 81 40.56 7.98 16.33
N TYR A 82 40.55 6.82 15.71
CA TYR A 82 40.83 5.51 16.33
C TYR A 82 39.97 5.18 17.54
N GLY A 83 38.77 5.82 17.64
CA GLY A 83 37.77 5.51 18.66
C GLY A 83 36.95 4.27 18.35
N ASN A 84 36.29 3.74 19.37
CA ASN A 84 35.37 2.62 19.23
C ASN A 84 33.92 3.11 19.00
N ALA A 85 33.35 2.74 17.88
CA ALA A 85 32.00 3.13 17.49
C ALA A 85 31.00 1.96 17.52
N ASN A 86 31.26 0.89 18.27
CA ASN A 86 30.43 -0.32 18.24
C ASN A 86 28.98 -0.05 18.63
N ASP A 87 28.75 0.72 19.68
CA ASP A 87 27.37 1.06 20.12
C ASP A 87 26.58 1.78 19.03
N LEU A 88 27.25 2.68 18.28
CA LEU A 88 26.59 3.37 17.14
C LEU A 88 26.35 2.43 15.95
N LYS A 89 27.25 1.47 15.72
CA LYS A 89 27.06 0.44 14.71
C LYS A 89 25.89 -0.45 15.07
N ASP A 90 25.74 -0.84 16.33
CA ASP A 90 24.61 -1.64 16.79
C ASP A 90 23.28 -0.89 16.63
N GLN A 91 23.26 0.41 17.00
CA GLN A 91 22.10 1.26 16.76
C GLN A 91 21.78 1.37 15.27
N ARG A 92 22.77 1.58 14.41
CA ARG A 92 22.58 1.63 12.95
C ARG A 92 22.03 0.32 12.40
N ASN A 93 22.56 -0.80 12.84
CA ASN A 93 22.09 -2.12 12.42
C ASN A 93 20.62 -2.35 12.83
N ALA A 94 20.23 -1.94 14.02
CA ALA A 94 18.83 -2.00 14.45
C ALA A 94 17.91 -1.17 13.54
N LEU A 95 18.33 0.05 13.13
CA LEU A 95 17.56 0.86 12.18
C LEU A 95 17.49 0.24 10.78
N ILE A 96 18.56 -0.44 10.35
CA ILE A 96 18.57 -1.19 9.08
C ILE A 96 17.61 -2.37 9.15
N ASP A 97 17.56 -3.08 10.25
CA ASP A 97 16.61 -4.16 10.48
C ASP A 97 15.16 -3.66 10.44
N ASP A 98 14.88 -2.51 11.07
CA ASP A 98 13.56 -1.90 11.01
C ASP A 98 13.20 -1.43 9.59
N LEU A 99 14.13 -0.84 8.86
CA LEU A 99 13.94 -0.47 7.46
C LEU A 99 13.64 -1.68 6.57
N SER A 100 14.31 -2.81 6.83
CA SER A 100 14.11 -4.06 6.07
C SER A 100 12.72 -4.66 6.24
N LYS A 101 12.02 -4.37 7.34
CA LYS A 101 10.63 -4.78 7.55
C LYS A 101 9.66 -3.97 6.70
N LEU A 102 9.98 -2.67 6.52
CA LEU A 102 9.12 -1.75 5.76
C LEU A 102 9.25 -1.98 4.26
N VAL A 103 10.47 -2.22 3.77
CA VAL A 103 10.74 -2.38 2.34
C VAL A 103 11.96 -3.27 2.11
N ASN A 104 11.94 -4.02 1.01
CA ASN A 104 13.09 -4.84 0.63
C ASN A 104 14.29 -3.96 0.25
N ILE A 105 15.40 -4.16 0.93
CA ILE A 105 16.63 -3.39 0.75
C ILE A 105 17.82 -4.28 0.41
N SER A 106 18.80 -3.73 -0.28
CA SER A 106 20.15 -4.31 -0.40
C SER A 106 21.13 -3.41 0.32
N VAL A 107 21.90 -3.99 1.21
CA VAL A 107 22.90 -3.28 2.04
C VAL A 107 24.29 -3.71 1.63
N SER A 108 25.18 -2.75 1.41
CA SER A 108 26.60 -2.97 1.13
C SER A 108 27.43 -2.02 1.98
N GLU A 109 28.43 -2.54 2.67
CA GLU A 109 29.39 -1.75 3.43
C GLU A 109 30.80 -2.04 2.91
N THR A 110 31.51 -1.01 2.50
CA THR A 110 32.84 -1.10 1.89
C THR A 110 33.85 -0.34 2.77
N ASP A 111 35.00 -0.97 3.03
CA ASP A 111 36.12 -0.30 3.65
C ASP A 111 36.77 0.65 2.63
N ILE A 112 36.83 1.93 2.96
CA ILE A 112 37.44 2.99 2.13
C ILE A 112 38.81 3.44 2.65
N GLY A 113 39.38 2.68 3.55
CA GLY A 113 40.68 2.97 4.17
C GLY A 113 40.61 3.92 5.37
N ASN A 114 41.71 4.04 6.10
CA ASN A 114 41.82 4.89 7.29
C ASN A 114 40.76 4.58 8.39
N ASN A 115 40.37 3.33 8.53
CA ASN A 115 39.29 2.86 9.42
C ASN A 115 37.90 3.43 9.06
N LEU A 116 37.71 3.96 7.87
CA LEU A 116 36.44 4.50 7.42
C LEU A 116 35.66 3.47 6.58
N THR A 117 34.36 3.50 6.69
CA THR A 117 33.48 2.66 5.88
C THR A 117 32.46 3.49 5.11
N ASP A 118 32.11 3.04 3.91
CA ASP A 118 31.03 3.57 3.12
C ASP A 118 29.88 2.56 3.09
N LEU A 119 28.76 2.92 3.71
CA LEU A 119 27.55 2.12 3.74
C LEU A 119 26.59 2.61 2.67
N GLN A 120 26.12 1.68 1.84
CA GLN A 120 25.12 1.94 0.81
C GLN A 120 23.90 1.07 1.06
N ILE A 121 22.72 1.67 0.94
CA ILE A 121 21.42 0.99 0.98
C ILE A 121 20.66 1.35 -0.28
N THR A 122 20.19 0.32 -1.00
CA THR A 122 19.40 0.51 -2.22
C THR A 122 18.04 -0.17 -2.12
N ILE A 123 17.03 0.40 -2.80
CA ILE A 123 15.71 -0.18 -3.02
C ILE A 123 15.53 -0.35 -4.52
N ASN A 124 15.26 -1.57 -5.01
CA ASN A 124 15.13 -1.85 -6.44
C ASN A 124 16.30 -1.31 -7.29
N GLY A 125 17.52 -1.35 -6.75
CA GLY A 125 18.72 -0.85 -7.41
C GLY A 125 18.92 0.67 -7.35
N ASN A 126 17.98 1.44 -6.82
CA ASN A 126 18.11 2.87 -6.61
C ASN A 126 18.65 3.17 -5.22
N SER A 127 19.54 4.13 -5.11
CA SER A 127 20.18 4.51 -3.84
C SER A 127 19.19 5.20 -2.92
N LEU A 128 19.02 4.67 -1.70
CA LEU A 128 18.32 5.32 -0.60
C LEU A 128 19.30 6.00 0.36
N VAL A 129 20.37 5.28 0.75
CA VAL A 129 21.46 5.83 1.57
C VAL A 129 22.78 5.58 0.84
N ASN A 130 23.62 6.61 0.79
CA ASN A 130 24.95 6.55 0.21
C ASN A 130 25.93 7.29 1.11
N GLY A 131 26.60 6.53 1.97
CA GLY A 131 27.49 7.09 2.98
C GLY A 131 26.75 8.05 3.92
N TYR A 132 27.08 9.33 3.82
CA TYR A 132 26.46 10.40 4.64
C TYR A 132 25.25 11.07 4.01
N ASN A 133 24.93 10.70 2.77
CA ASN A 133 23.79 11.23 2.03
C ASN A 133 22.64 10.22 2.03
N TYR A 134 21.45 10.75 1.90
CA TYR A 134 20.24 9.93 1.71
C TYR A 134 19.33 10.60 0.70
N HIS A 135 18.49 9.79 0.08
CA HIS A 135 17.42 10.21 -0.82
C HIS A 135 16.08 9.92 -0.18
N THR A 136 15.07 10.68 -0.56
CA THR A 136 13.73 10.52 -0.01
C THR A 136 12.73 10.05 -1.05
N LEU A 137 11.73 9.32 -0.57
CA LEU A 137 10.54 8.98 -1.33
C LEU A 137 9.44 10.00 -1.02
N GLN A 138 8.60 10.29 -2.00
CA GLN A 138 7.47 11.20 -1.89
C GLN A 138 6.21 10.52 -2.36
N THR A 139 5.09 10.77 -1.68
CA THR A 139 3.76 10.37 -2.13
C THR A 139 3.12 11.52 -2.88
N VAL A 140 2.68 11.25 -4.10
CA VAL A 140 2.02 12.24 -4.98
C VAL A 140 0.63 11.73 -5.30
N SER A 141 -0.37 12.60 -5.15
CA SER A 141 -1.75 12.24 -5.51
C SER A 141 -1.84 11.93 -7.01
N ARG A 142 -2.52 10.85 -7.36
CA ARG A 142 -2.85 10.52 -8.75
C ARG A 142 -3.84 11.55 -9.30
N ASP A 143 -3.58 12.04 -10.51
CA ASP A 143 -4.51 12.93 -11.21
C ASP A 143 -5.77 12.17 -11.66
N GLU A 144 -5.59 10.88 -12.04
CA GLU A 144 -6.68 10.02 -12.48
C GLU A 144 -6.62 8.65 -11.78
N PRO A 145 -7.77 8.05 -11.45
CA PRO A 145 -7.84 6.70 -10.92
C PRO A 145 -7.39 5.71 -12.01
N ARG A 146 -6.70 4.64 -11.60
CA ARG A 146 -6.28 3.57 -12.52
C ARG A 146 -7.45 2.69 -12.94
N ASN A 147 -8.40 2.48 -12.02
CA ASN A 147 -9.65 1.79 -12.27
C ASN A 147 -10.84 2.70 -11.96
N VAL A 148 -11.94 2.52 -12.67
CA VAL A 148 -13.18 3.30 -12.47
C VAL A 148 -13.73 3.16 -11.05
N SER A 149 -13.44 2.04 -10.38
CA SER A 149 -13.89 1.75 -9.01
C SER A 149 -12.96 2.30 -7.92
N ASP A 150 -11.77 2.81 -8.29
CA ASP A 150 -10.80 3.29 -7.32
C ASP A 150 -11.33 4.51 -6.55
N ALA A 151 -10.91 4.63 -5.30
CA ALA A 151 -11.10 5.86 -4.54
C ALA A 151 -10.32 7.01 -5.18
N ALA A 152 -10.83 8.23 -5.04
CA ALA A 152 -10.10 9.42 -5.49
C ALA A 152 -8.94 9.73 -4.54
N GLY A 153 -7.86 10.30 -5.06
CA GLY A 153 -6.74 10.81 -4.27
C GLY A 153 -5.78 9.72 -3.77
N LEU A 154 -5.74 8.57 -4.43
CA LEU A 154 -4.72 7.56 -4.16
C LEU A 154 -3.33 8.09 -4.54
N TYR A 155 -2.30 7.65 -3.80
CA TYR A 155 -0.94 8.12 -4.02
C TYR A 155 -0.15 7.19 -4.94
N ASP A 156 0.64 7.81 -5.81
CA ASP A 156 1.83 7.17 -6.39
C ASP A 156 3.06 7.55 -5.58
N ILE A 157 4.10 6.73 -5.66
CA ILE A 157 5.36 6.96 -4.97
C ILE A 157 6.39 7.36 -6.02
N GLN A 158 7.17 8.37 -5.72
CA GLN A 158 8.30 8.80 -6.53
C GLN A 158 9.50 9.16 -5.66
N TRP A 159 10.68 9.17 -6.25
CA TRP A 159 11.87 9.73 -5.63
C TRP A 159 11.78 11.26 -5.59
N GLU A 160 12.52 11.89 -4.69
CA GLU A 160 12.63 13.36 -4.59
C GLU A 160 13.01 14.06 -5.91
N THR A 161 13.67 13.32 -6.80
CA THR A 161 14.05 13.77 -8.15
C THR A 161 12.89 13.80 -9.13
N GLY A 162 11.70 13.32 -8.73
CA GLY A 162 10.54 13.13 -9.60
C GLY A 162 10.54 11.83 -10.40
N GLN A 163 11.57 10.99 -10.25
CA GLN A 163 11.57 9.66 -10.88
C GLN A 163 10.52 8.76 -10.22
N PRO A 164 9.68 8.06 -11.02
CA PRO A 164 8.71 7.11 -10.48
C PRO A 164 9.39 6.00 -9.68
N PHE A 165 8.84 5.70 -8.52
CA PHE A 165 9.20 4.50 -7.77
C PHE A 165 8.39 3.32 -8.30
N ASN A 166 9.08 2.25 -8.73
CA ASN A 166 8.39 1.09 -9.29
C ASN A 166 7.73 0.26 -8.19
N ILE A 167 6.47 0.59 -7.89
CA ILE A 167 5.67 -0.08 -6.86
C ILE A 167 5.24 -1.50 -7.25
N TYR A 168 5.34 -1.85 -8.53
CA TYR A 168 4.98 -3.19 -9.05
C TYR A 168 6.20 -4.08 -9.31
N SER A 169 7.38 -3.64 -8.88
CA SER A 169 8.58 -4.47 -8.96
C SER A 169 8.40 -5.77 -8.18
N THR A 170 8.75 -6.89 -8.78
CA THR A 170 8.76 -8.21 -8.12
C THR A 170 9.77 -8.30 -6.99
N SER A 171 10.78 -7.42 -6.98
CA SER A 171 11.77 -7.32 -5.91
C SER A 171 11.32 -6.42 -4.75
N LEU A 172 10.22 -5.69 -4.90
CA LEU A 172 9.63 -4.93 -3.81
C LEU A 172 8.99 -5.89 -2.81
N GLY A 173 9.37 -5.77 -1.55
CA GLY A 173 8.85 -6.59 -0.45
C GLY A 173 8.56 -5.73 0.77
N GLY A 174 8.37 -6.39 1.92
CA GLY A 174 8.08 -5.73 3.18
C GLY A 174 6.64 -5.22 3.29
N GLU A 175 6.41 -4.42 4.33
CA GLU A 175 5.10 -3.85 4.65
C GLU A 175 4.56 -2.99 3.50
N LEU A 176 5.42 -2.16 2.89
CA LEU A 176 5.04 -1.29 1.78
C LEU A 176 4.41 -2.07 0.62
N LYS A 177 5.00 -3.21 0.25
CA LYS A 177 4.45 -4.06 -0.82
C LYS A 177 3.09 -4.64 -0.43
N GLY A 178 2.95 -5.11 0.80
CA GLY A 178 1.67 -5.64 1.30
C GLY A 178 0.55 -4.58 1.24
N LEU A 179 0.85 -3.35 1.65
CA LEU A 179 -0.10 -2.25 1.59
C LEU A 179 -0.49 -1.87 0.15
N ILE A 180 0.48 -1.86 -0.77
CA ILE A 180 0.22 -1.61 -2.19
C ILE A 180 -0.67 -2.72 -2.78
N ASP A 181 -0.42 -3.98 -2.43
CA ASP A 181 -1.23 -5.11 -2.90
C ASP A 181 -2.66 -5.09 -2.34
N ILE A 182 -2.84 -4.66 -1.09
CA ILE A 182 -4.17 -4.44 -0.50
C ILE A 182 -4.91 -3.32 -1.23
N ARG A 183 -4.21 -2.24 -1.56
CA ARG A 183 -4.80 -1.06 -2.20
C ARG A 183 -5.13 -1.28 -3.67
N ASP A 184 -4.20 -1.85 -4.44
CA ASP A 184 -4.26 -1.91 -5.90
C ASP A 184 -4.57 -3.33 -6.43
N GLY A 185 -4.65 -4.34 -5.53
CA GLY A 185 -4.77 -5.76 -5.87
C GLY A 185 -3.41 -6.42 -6.13
N CYS A 186 -3.35 -7.73 -5.95
CA CYS A 186 -2.14 -8.52 -6.19
C CYS A 186 -1.76 -8.40 -7.68
N ASN A 187 -0.62 -7.77 -7.96
CA ASN A 187 0.03 -7.54 -9.26
C ASN A 187 -0.31 -6.24 -10.01
N GLY A 188 -1.22 -5.38 -9.54
CA GLY A 188 -1.59 -4.17 -10.29
C GLY A 188 -2.21 -4.44 -11.67
N GLU A 189 -2.42 -5.69 -12.01
CA GLU A 189 -3.11 -6.18 -13.18
C GLU A 189 -4.52 -6.62 -12.78
N ILE A 190 -5.44 -5.68 -12.70
CA ILE A 190 -6.77 -6.00 -13.18
C ILE A 190 -6.67 -5.74 -14.67
N GLU A 191 -6.39 -6.82 -15.40
CA GLU A 191 -6.36 -6.83 -16.85
C GLU A 191 -7.61 -6.16 -17.42
N LYS A 192 -7.35 -5.48 -18.52
CA LYS A 192 -8.27 -4.81 -19.43
C LYS A 192 -9.49 -5.64 -19.81
#